data_f4494ccfa3bd3cd9cd4155d26eeff941
#
_entry.id   f4494ccfa3bd3cd9cd4155d26eeff941
#
_cell.length_a   1.000
_cell.length_b   1.000
_cell.length_c   1.000
_cell.angle_alpha   90.00
_cell.angle_beta   90.00
_cell.angle_gamma   90.00
#
_symmetry.space_group_name_H-M   'P 1'
#
loop_
_entity.id
_entity.type
_entity.pdbx_description
1 polymer ?
#
loop_
_entity_poly.entity_id
_entity_poly.type
_entity_poly.pdbx_seq_one_letter_code
_entity_poly.pdbx_strand_id
1 'polypeptide(L)'
;MFIRPHKPTPEPHTRHSLRDLGYQIDPDDGQVRSINTNEPFTFTEDPASKKANIELYNTLIHPASRAVQDIMIDTLHMEPIAVPDAGQPHCFIYATPGALSGDKLVVLVVGNGTFGSVWAWNVLLKQGIHHGSVIDYVQDCEQRGLGVLVLNPNMNIVAPDGVAESYNSYV
;
A
#
# COMPACT_ATOMS: atom_id res chain seq x y z
N MET A 1 16.14 -7.97 34.06
CA MET A 1 16.47 -7.60 32.66
C MET A 1 15.64 -8.51 31.76
N PHE A 2 14.60 -8.00 31.12
CA PHE A 2 13.72 -8.81 30.25
C PHE A 2 14.40 -8.92 28.90
N ILE A 3 14.91 -10.09 28.56
CA ILE A 3 15.44 -10.39 27.22
C ILE A 3 14.23 -10.83 26.38
N ARG A 4 13.79 -10.02 25.42
CA ARG A 4 12.77 -10.44 24.46
C ARG A 4 13.31 -11.58 23.61
N PRO A 5 12.56 -12.69 23.45
CA PRO A 5 12.98 -13.75 22.55
C PRO A 5 13.17 -13.17 21.13
N HIS A 6 14.29 -13.52 20.53
CA HIS A 6 14.58 -13.16 19.14
C HIS A 6 13.54 -13.86 18.26
N LYS A 7 12.65 -13.07 17.61
CA LYS A 7 11.78 -13.62 16.57
C LYS A 7 12.67 -14.03 15.40
N PRO A 8 12.42 -15.20 14.78
CA PRO A 8 13.15 -15.56 13.56
C PRO A 8 13.00 -14.45 12.52
N THR A 9 14.08 -14.12 11.86
CA THR A 9 14.09 -13.19 10.72
C THR A 9 13.05 -13.68 9.72
N PRO A 10 12.09 -12.85 9.27
CA PRO A 10 11.14 -13.26 8.25
C PRO A 10 11.94 -13.73 7.03
N GLU A 11 11.56 -14.87 6.47
CA GLU A 11 12.09 -15.30 5.19
C GLU A 11 11.89 -14.16 4.16
N PRO A 12 12.84 -13.96 3.22
CA PRO A 12 12.68 -12.93 2.21
C PRO A 12 11.38 -13.18 1.48
N HIS A 13 10.41 -12.30 1.69
CA HIS A 13 9.10 -12.39 1.04
C HIS A 13 9.34 -12.39 -0.45
N THR A 14 9.08 -13.51 -1.09
CA THR A 14 9.07 -13.63 -2.55
C THR A 14 8.20 -12.48 -3.05
N ARG A 15 8.77 -11.59 -3.89
CA ARG A 15 8.10 -10.38 -4.38
C ARG A 15 7.04 -10.74 -5.42
N HIS A 16 6.00 -11.46 -5.01
CA HIS A 16 4.88 -11.74 -5.87
C HIS A 16 4.11 -10.45 -6.16
N SER A 17 3.79 -10.24 -7.42
CA SER A 17 2.82 -9.22 -7.81
C SER A 17 1.41 -9.71 -7.45
N LEU A 18 0.44 -8.79 -7.47
CA LEU A 18 -0.97 -9.16 -7.30
C LEU A 18 -1.42 -10.17 -8.35
N ARG A 19 -0.89 -10.05 -9.58
CA ARG A 19 -1.15 -10.97 -10.70
C ARG A 19 -0.58 -12.36 -10.48
N ASP A 20 0.61 -12.48 -9.89
CA ASP A 20 1.22 -13.78 -9.57
C ASP A 20 0.37 -14.58 -8.58
N LEU A 21 -0.42 -13.86 -7.78
CA LEU A 21 -1.36 -14.44 -6.82
C LEU A 21 -2.76 -14.68 -7.39
N GLY A 22 -2.94 -14.44 -8.70
CA GLY A 22 -4.21 -14.67 -9.40
C GLY A 22 -5.25 -13.55 -9.24
N TYR A 23 -4.82 -12.36 -8.84
CA TYR A 23 -5.69 -11.19 -8.65
C TYR A 23 -5.21 -9.99 -9.47
N GLN A 24 -6.12 -9.08 -9.74
CA GLN A 24 -5.85 -7.78 -10.37
C GLN A 24 -6.77 -6.71 -9.80
N ILE A 25 -6.37 -5.44 -9.96
CA ILE A 25 -7.29 -4.32 -9.79
C ILE A 25 -7.99 -4.11 -11.12
N ASP A 26 -9.31 -4.16 -11.12
CA ASP A 26 -10.11 -3.91 -12.31
C ASP A 26 -10.04 -2.42 -12.66
N PRO A 27 -9.67 -2.06 -13.89
CA PRO A 27 -9.52 -0.66 -14.29
C PRO A 27 -10.86 0.09 -14.38
N ASP A 28 -11.99 -0.61 -14.52
CA ASP A 28 -13.29 0.01 -14.71
C ASP A 28 -13.95 0.41 -13.39
N ASP A 29 -13.79 -0.39 -12.34
CA ASP A 29 -14.43 -0.14 -11.04
C ASP A 29 -13.46 -0.11 -9.84
N GLY A 30 -12.17 -0.31 -10.08
CA GLY A 30 -11.13 -0.29 -9.07
C GLY A 30 -11.18 -1.44 -8.07
N GLN A 31 -12.01 -2.46 -8.28
CA GLN A 31 -12.12 -3.60 -7.38
C GLN A 31 -11.00 -4.61 -7.56
N VAL A 32 -10.61 -5.26 -6.46
CA VAL A 32 -9.71 -6.41 -6.54
C VAL A 32 -10.51 -7.62 -7.00
N ARG A 33 -10.15 -8.17 -8.17
CA ARG A 33 -10.85 -9.30 -8.81
C ARG A 33 -9.92 -10.47 -9.08
N SER A 34 -10.48 -11.67 -9.05
CA SER A 34 -9.81 -12.87 -9.52
C SER A 34 -9.59 -12.79 -11.04
N ILE A 35 -8.37 -13.05 -11.50
CA ILE A 35 -8.06 -13.08 -12.95
C ILE A 35 -8.81 -14.20 -13.65
N ASN A 36 -9.03 -15.33 -12.98
CA ASN A 36 -9.61 -16.52 -13.57
C ASN A 36 -11.13 -16.43 -13.70
N THR A 37 -11.82 -15.87 -12.70
CA THR A 37 -13.29 -15.85 -12.66
C THR A 37 -13.88 -14.48 -12.88
N ASN A 38 -13.07 -13.43 -12.84
CA ASN A 38 -13.47 -12.02 -12.84
C ASN A 38 -14.40 -11.64 -11.67
N GLU A 39 -14.53 -12.49 -10.66
CA GLU A 39 -15.32 -12.21 -9.47
C GLU A 39 -14.56 -11.29 -8.51
N PRO A 40 -15.25 -10.37 -7.82
CA PRO A 40 -14.65 -9.54 -6.78
C PRO A 40 -14.04 -10.40 -5.67
N PHE A 41 -12.95 -9.91 -5.07
CA PHE A 41 -12.33 -10.57 -3.93
C PHE A 41 -13.32 -10.68 -2.76
N THR A 42 -13.47 -11.88 -2.23
CA THR A 42 -14.27 -12.15 -1.03
C THR A 42 -13.52 -13.10 -0.09
N PHE A 43 -13.70 -12.90 1.21
CA PHE A 43 -13.29 -13.90 2.19
C PHE A 43 -14.35 -14.99 2.29
N THR A 44 -13.91 -16.23 2.50
CA THR A 44 -14.83 -17.33 2.78
C THR A 44 -15.47 -17.13 4.15
N GLU A 45 -16.80 -17.19 4.23
CA GLU A 45 -17.55 -17.00 5.47
C GLU A 45 -17.54 -18.22 6.40
N ASP A 46 -17.05 -19.36 5.92
CA ASP A 46 -16.93 -20.58 6.72
C ASP A 46 -15.95 -20.36 7.89
N PRO A 47 -16.40 -20.55 9.15
CA PRO A 47 -15.56 -20.44 10.33
C PRO A 47 -14.32 -21.36 10.33
N ALA A 48 -14.38 -22.52 9.66
CA ALA A 48 -13.25 -23.40 9.48
C ALA A 48 -12.14 -22.79 8.61
N SER A 49 -12.48 -21.83 7.76
CA SER A 49 -11.57 -21.14 6.86
C SER A 49 -10.92 -19.90 7.45
N LYS A 50 -11.18 -19.57 8.72
CA LYS A 50 -10.64 -18.35 9.36
C LYS A 50 -9.13 -18.21 9.23
N LYS A 51 -8.39 -19.30 9.46
CA LYS A 51 -6.92 -19.32 9.34
C LYS A 51 -6.49 -19.06 7.90
N ALA A 52 -7.11 -19.75 6.93
CA ALA A 52 -6.83 -19.56 5.51
C ALA A 52 -7.13 -18.13 5.04
N ASN A 53 -8.23 -17.53 5.51
CA ASN A 53 -8.56 -16.13 5.22
C ASN A 53 -7.50 -15.16 5.77
N ILE A 54 -6.96 -15.40 6.96
CA ILE A 54 -5.89 -14.58 7.55
C ILE A 54 -4.61 -14.71 6.72
N GLU A 55 -4.24 -15.93 6.35
CA GLU A 55 -3.05 -16.18 5.52
C GLU A 55 -3.19 -15.52 4.15
N LEU A 56 -4.35 -15.66 3.51
CA LEU A 56 -4.65 -15.02 2.22
C LEU A 56 -4.59 -13.49 2.34
N TYR A 57 -5.21 -12.93 3.37
CA TYR A 57 -5.17 -11.49 3.67
C TYR A 57 -3.72 -11.00 3.79
N ASN A 58 -2.91 -11.65 4.63
CA ASN A 58 -1.51 -11.28 4.84
C ASN A 58 -0.68 -11.39 3.55
N THR A 59 -1.01 -12.34 2.68
CA THR A 59 -0.34 -12.53 1.40
C THR A 59 -0.68 -11.42 0.38
N LEU A 60 -1.92 -10.92 0.40
CA LEU A 60 -2.41 -9.96 -0.59
C LEU A 60 -2.10 -8.49 -0.25
N ILE A 61 -1.94 -8.14 1.04
CA ILE A 61 -1.83 -6.72 1.45
C ILE A 61 -0.65 -5.99 0.81
N HIS A 62 0.53 -6.60 0.76
CA HIS A 62 1.71 -6.00 0.15
C HIS A 62 1.59 -5.86 -1.37
N PRO A 63 1.25 -6.92 -2.14
CA PRO A 63 1.03 -6.80 -3.57
C PRO A 63 -0.06 -5.81 -3.95
N ALA A 64 -1.18 -5.78 -3.21
CA ALA A 64 -2.24 -4.82 -3.46
C ALA A 64 -1.81 -3.37 -3.23
N SER A 65 -1.01 -3.11 -2.18
CA SER A 65 -0.44 -1.78 -1.95
C SER A 65 0.48 -1.34 -3.08
N ARG A 66 1.34 -2.23 -3.56
CA ARG A 66 2.21 -1.92 -4.71
C ARG A 66 1.41 -1.59 -5.95
N ALA A 67 0.36 -2.36 -6.24
CA ALA A 67 -0.50 -2.07 -7.37
C ALA A 67 -1.15 -0.68 -7.26
N VAL A 68 -1.53 -0.24 -6.05
CA VAL A 68 -2.00 1.13 -5.83
C VAL A 68 -0.88 2.15 -6.02
N GLN A 69 0.34 1.87 -5.56
CA GLN A 69 1.49 2.75 -5.77
C GLN A 69 1.86 2.87 -7.25
N ASP A 70 1.77 1.79 -8.02
CA ASP A 70 1.96 1.81 -9.47
C ASP A 70 0.92 2.73 -10.14
N ILE A 71 -0.34 2.67 -9.73
CA ILE A 71 -1.39 3.60 -10.21
C ILE A 71 -1.05 5.06 -9.84
N MET A 72 -0.57 5.32 -8.63
CA MET A 72 -0.16 6.66 -8.21
C MET A 72 0.96 7.22 -9.10
N ILE A 73 1.93 6.38 -9.47
CA ILE A 73 3.06 6.78 -10.31
C ILE A 73 2.65 6.87 -11.79
N ASP A 74 2.05 5.80 -12.32
CA ASP A 74 1.84 5.65 -13.76
C ASP A 74 0.62 6.44 -14.26
N THR A 75 -0.43 6.55 -13.44
CA THR A 75 -1.70 7.18 -13.83
C THR A 75 -1.84 8.60 -13.26
N LEU A 76 -1.47 8.82 -11.99
CA LEU A 76 -1.55 10.13 -11.35
C LEU A 76 -0.22 10.90 -11.42
N HIS A 77 0.78 10.34 -12.08
CA HIS A 77 2.10 10.96 -12.28
C HIS A 77 2.76 11.46 -11.00
N MET A 78 2.45 10.84 -9.86
CA MET A 78 3.06 11.21 -8.60
C MET A 78 4.54 10.84 -8.58
N GLU A 79 5.35 11.72 -8.02
CA GLU A 79 6.80 11.57 -7.92
C GLU A 79 7.16 10.88 -6.60
N PRO A 80 7.85 9.72 -6.63
CA PRO A 80 8.38 9.10 -5.42
C PRO A 80 9.59 9.91 -4.92
N ILE A 81 9.55 10.31 -3.65
CA ILE A 81 10.61 11.05 -2.99
C ILE A 81 11.21 10.17 -1.90
N ALA A 82 12.49 9.88 -1.99
CA ALA A 82 13.20 9.10 -0.98
C ALA A 82 13.42 9.91 0.32
N VAL A 83 13.13 9.30 1.47
CA VAL A 83 13.31 9.90 2.79
C VAL A 83 14.09 8.92 3.67
N PRO A 84 15.21 9.32 4.26
CA PRO A 84 15.83 10.67 4.23
C PRO A 84 16.55 11.00 2.91
N ASP A 85 17.15 10.02 2.22
CA ASP A 85 17.92 10.23 1.00
C ASP A 85 18.07 8.90 0.26
N ALA A 86 18.02 8.93 -1.07
CA ALA A 86 18.16 7.74 -1.92
C ALA A 86 19.51 7.02 -1.77
N GLY A 87 20.55 7.70 -1.29
CA GLY A 87 21.88 7.13 -1.00
C GLY A 87 21.95 6.39 0.34
N GLN A 88 20.89 6.43 1.16
CA GLN A 88 20.74 5.80 2.47
C GLN A 88 19.57 4.81 2.45
N PRO A 89 19.49 3.93 3.44
CA PRO A 89 18.26 3.20 3.67
C PRO A 89 17.07 4.18 3.79
N HIS A 90 16.05 4.03 2.92
CA HIS A 90 15.00 5.02 2.76
C HIS A 90 13.63 4.38 2.57
N CYS A 91 12.59 5.13 2.86
CA CYS A 91 11.24 4.88 2.38
C CYS A 91 10.86 5.91 1.32
N PHE A 92 9.77 5.66 0.62
CA PHE A 92 9.21 6.63 -0.32
C PHE A 92 7.98 7.30 0.26
N ILE A 93 7.92 8.62 0.09
CA ILE A 93 6.71 9.43 0.12
C ILE A 93 6.39 9.85 -1.30
N TYR A 94 5.16 10.29 -1.58
CA TYR A 94 4.73 10.58 -2.95
C TYR A 94 4.16 11.97 -3.03
N ALA A 95 4.56 12.74 -4.06
CA ALA A 95 4.06 14.10 -4.29
C ALA A 95 3.47 14.22 -5.70
N THR A 96 2.39 14.97 -5.86
CA THR A 96 1.94 15.37 -7.19
C THR A 96 2.94 16.35 -7.82
N PRO A 97 3.05 16.42 -9.15
CA PRO A 97 4.01 17.29 -9.82
C PRO A 97 3.89 18.74 -9.34
N GLY A 98 5.03 19.31 -8.93
CA GLY A 98 5.09 20.70 -8.46
C GLY A 98 4.44 20.97 -7.08
N ALA A 99 3.94 19.96 -6.37
CA ALA A 99 3.24 20.13 -5.09
C ALA A 99 4.05 20.90 -4.04
N LEU A 100 5.37 20.65 -3.98
CA LEU A 100 6.25 21.27 -2.98
C LEU A 100 6.63 22.72 -3.30
N SER A 101 6.32 23.19 -4.50
CA SER A 101 6.56 24.57 -4.95
C SER A 101 5.26 25.38 -5.11
N GLY A 102 4.11 24.76 -4.93
CA GLY A 102 2.81 25.39 -5.06
C GLY A 102 2.39 26.18 -3.81
N ASP A 103 1.38 27.03 -3.99
CA ASP A 103 0.86 27.87 -2.90
C ASP A 103 0.04 27.10 -1.85
N LYS A 104 -0.49 25.92 -2.22
CA LYS A 104 -1.37 25.12 -1.37
C LYS A 104 -1.00 23.65 -1.45
N LEU A 105 -0.80 23.05 -0.32
CA LEU A 105 -0.42 21.66 -0.17
C LEU A 105 -1.38 20.93 0.77
N VAL A 106 -1.91 19.80 0.31
CA VAL A 106 -2.64 18.83 1.13
C VAL A 106 -1.67 17.71 1.51
N VAL A 107 -1.57 17.41 2.79
CA VAL A 107 -0.73 16.32 3.29
C VAL A 107 -1.64 15.17 3.74
N LEU A 108 -1.53 14.03 3.10
CA LEU A 108 -2.27 12.82 3.44
C LEU A 108 -1.39 11.92 4.32
N VAL A 109 -1.89 11.60 5.51
CA VAL A 109 -1.19 10.74 6.49
C VAL A 109 -2.05 9.50 6.73
N VAL A 110 -1.54 8.35 6.32
CA VAL A 110 -2.25 7.08 6.53
C VAL A 110 -2.18 6.62 7.98
N GLY A 111 -3.18 5.83 8.39
CA GLY A 111 -3.27 5.30 9.75
C GLY A 111 -2.19 4.26 10.08
N ASN A 112 -2.13 3.88 11.35
CA ASN A 112 -1.22 2.85 11.81
C ASN A 112 -1.50 1.52 11.08
N GLY A 113 -0.43 0.88 10.63
CA GLY A 113 -0.51 -0.42 10.02
C GLY A 113 -0.81 -0.47 8.54
N THR A 114 -0.90 0.67 7.87
CA THR A 114 -1.08 0.76 6.43
C THR A 114 0.14 1.40 5.76
N PHE A 115 0.35 1.12 4.47
CA PHE A 115 1.37 1.80 3.67
C PHE A 115 0.83 3.13 3.16
N GLY A 116 1.72 4.02 2.72
CA GLY A 116 1.41 5.38 2.28
C GLY A 116 0.41 5.52 1.12
N SER A 117 -0.09 4.43 0.58
CA SER A 117 -1.09 4.42 -0.49
C SER A 117 -2.48 3.91 -0.05
N VAL A 118 -2.61 3.37 1.17
CA VAL A 118 -3.81 2.64 1.61
C VAL A 118 -4.34 3.19 2.93
N TRP A 119 -5.65 3.52 2.98
CA TRP A 119 -6.34 3.90 4.21
C TRP A 119 -6.65 2.70 5.08
N ALA A 120 -7.20 1.65 4.48
CA ALA A 120 -7.62 0.45 5.18
C ALA A 120 -7.57 -0.78 4.26
N TRP A 121 -6.77 -1.76 4.62
CA TRP A 121 -6.55 -2.98 3.85
C TRP A 121 -7.82 -3.76 3.54
N ASN A 122 -8.68 -3.94 4.54
CA ASN A 122 -9.92 -4.70 4.38
C ASN A 122 -10.89 -3.99 3.43
N VAL A 123 -10.88 -2.66 3.44
CA VAL A 123 -11.68 -1.85 2.52
C VAL A 123 -11.11 -1.93 1.12
N LEU A 124 -9.79 -1.82 0.97
CA LEU A 124 -9.12 -1.97 -0.32
C LEU A 124 -9.45 -3.32 -0.98
N LEU A 125 -9.30 -4.42 -0.25
CA LEU A 125 -9.53 -5.75 -0.81
C LEU A 125 -11.00 -6.01 -1.13
N LYS A 126 -11.95 -5.52 -0.32
CA LYS A 126 -13.38 -5.82 -0.47
C LYS A 126 -14.16 -4.79 -1.30
N GLN A 127 -13.74 -3.53 -1.28
CA GLN A 127 -14.48 -2.41 -1.87
C GLN A 127 -13.66 -1.67 -2.94
N GLY A 128 -12.41 -2.08 -3.15
CA GLY A 128 -11.54 -1.53 -4.17
C GLY A 128 -10.75 -0.28 -3.77
N ILE A 129 -10.02 0.26 -4.75
CA ILE A 129 -9.08 1.36 -4.57
C ILE A 129 -9.77 2.68 -4.23
N HIS A 130 -10.97 2.91 -4.76
CA HIS A 130 -11.73 4.15 -4.55
C HIS A 130 -12.09 4.38 -3.08
N HIS A 131 -12.35 3.32 -2.34
CA HIS A 131 -12.71 3.40 -0.92
C HIS A 131 -11.53 3.12 0.00
N GLY A 132 -10.61 2.26 -0.42
CA GLY A 132 -9.53 1.76 0.44
C GLY A 132 -8.20 2.45 0.28
N SER A 133 -8.03 3.35 -0.71
CA SER A 133 -6.76 4.00 -1.00
C SER A 133 -6.84 5.52 -1.04
N VAL A 134 -5.69 6.16 -1.27
CA VAL A 134 -5.57 7.62 -1.39
C VAL A 134 -5.96 8.15 -2.77
N ILE A 135 -6.20 7.28 -3.76
CA ILE A 135 -6.35 7.64 -5.18
C ILE A 135 -7.39 8.74 -5.40
N ASP A 136 -8.62 8.54 -4.95
CA ASP A 136 -9.72 9.50 -5.17
C ASP A 136 -9.45 10.83 -4.48
N TYR A 137 -8.81 10.82 -3.30
CA TYR A 137 -8.42 12.05 -2.60
C TYR A 137 -7.37 12.84 -3.37
N VAL A 138 -6.40 12.15 -3.97
CA VAL A 138 -5.37 12.80 -4.80
C VAL A 138 -6.03 13.42 -6.01
N GLN A 139 -6.88 12.69 -6.73
CA GLN A 139 -7.59 13.19 -7.92
C GLN A 139 -8.48 14.41 -7.61
N ASP A 140 -9.25 14.35 -6.50
CA ASP A 140 -10.12 15.47 -6.09
C ASP A 140 -9.29 16.70 -5.72
N CYS A 141 -8.17 16.56 -5.07
CA CYS A 141 -7.25 17.65 -4.77
C CYS A 141 -6.66 18.27 -6.05
N GLU A 142 -6.20 17.46 -6.99
CA GLU A 142 -5.64 17.93 -8.26
C GLU A 142 -6.69 18.71 -9.09
N GLN A 143 -7.93 18.20 -9.16
CA GLN A 143 -9.03 18.89 -9.81
C GLN A 143 -9.32 20.28 -9.21
N ARG A 144 -8.98 20.47 -7.93
CA ARG A 144 -9.10 21.76 -7.23
C ARG A 144 -7.84 22.62 -7.30
N GLY A 145 -6.82 22.18 -8.04
CA GLY A 145 -5.54 22.89 -8.15
C GLY A 145 -4.70 22.88 -6.86
N LEU A 146 -4.85 21.83 -6.04
CA LEU A 146 -4.08 21.65 -4.83
C LEU A 146 -2.96 20.65 -5.07
N GLY A 147 -1.75 20.95 -4.58
CA GLY A 147 -0.67 19.99 -4.51
C GLY A 147 -0.96 18.92 -3.43
N VAL A 148 -0.51 17.69 -3.63
CA VAL A 148 -0.70 16.61 -2.66
C VAL A 148 0.64 15.98 -2.30
N LEU A 149 0.83 15.72 -1.00
CA LEU A 149 1.92 14.95 -0.45
C LEU A 149 1.37 13.76 0.35
N VAL A 150 1.68 12.55 -0.06
CA VAL A 150 1.28 11.32 0.64
C VAL A 150 2.46 10.83 1.49
N LEU A 151 2.30 10.86 2.81
CA LEU A 151 3.31 10.35 3.74
C LEU A 151 3.19 8.85 3.95
N ASN A 152 4.31 8.25 4.34
CA ASN A 152 4.41 6.81 4.59
C ASN A 152 5.03 6.52 5.98
N PRO A 153 4.35 6.87 7.08
CA PRO A 153 4.91 6.83 8.43
C PRO A 153 5.18 5.41 8.95
N ASN A 154 4.61 4.39 8.30
CA ASN A 154 4.72 3.01 8.74
C ASN A 154 5.85 2.22 8.04
N MET A 155 6.49 2.80 7.03
CA MET A 155 7.67 2.24 6.37
C MET A 155 8.95 2.83 6.98
N ASN A 156 9.31 2.37 8.15
CA ASN A 156 10.47 2.87 8.90
C ASN A 156 11.48 1.76 9.27
N ILE A 157 11.37 0.60 8.65
CA ILE A 157 12.33 -0.49 8.75
C ILE A 157 13.12 -0.60 7.45
N VAL A 158 14.42 -0.71 7.60
CA VAL A 158 15.34 -0.89 6.49
C VAL A 158 15.51 -2.39 6.23
N ALA A 159 15.06 -2.85 5.07
CA ALA A 159 15.40 -4.18 4.59
C ALA A 159 16.87 -4.25 4.15
N PRO A 160 17.49 -5.43 4.12
CA PRO A 160 18.88 -5.59 3.69
C PRO A 160 19.18 -5.11 2.26
N ASP A 161 18.18 -5.00 1.42
CA ASP A 161 18.24 -4.45 0.06
C ASP A 161 18.04 -2.93 -0.03
N GLY A 162 17.94 -2.24 1.12
CA GLY A 162 17.78 -0.79 1.20
C GLY A 162 16.35 -0.31 1.07
N VAL A 163 15.37 -1.19 0.85
CA VAL A 163 13.96 -0.84 0.77
C VAL A 163 13.32 -0.97 2.15
N ALA A 164 12.64 0.07 2.63
CA ALA A 164 11.98 0.03 3.93
C ALA A 164 10.76 -0.92 3.92
N GLU A 165 10.69 -1.79 4.92
CA GLU A 165 9.54 -2.66 5.17
C GLU A 165 8.63 -2.10 6.26
N SER A 166 7.36 -2.50 6.24
CA SER A 166 6.36 -2.03 7.20
C SER A 166 6.63 -2.50 8.63
N TYR A 167 6.43 -1.61 9.60
CA TYR A 167 6.59 -1.86 11.03
C TYR A 167 5.60 -2.91 11.61
N ASN A 168 4.55 -3.29 10.91
CA ASN A 168 3.50 -4.17 11.42
C ASN A 168 3.87 -5.63 11.62
N SER A 169 5.09 -6.02 11.36
CA SER A 169 5.59 -7.35 11.76
C SER A 169 5.82 -7.51 13.27
N TYR A 170 5.47 -6.51 14.11
CA TYR A 170 5.77 -6.47 15.54
C TYR A 170 4.55 -6.51 16.48
N VAL A 171 3.36 -6.81 15.98
CA VAL A 171 2.19 -7.04 16.83
C VAL A 171 1.82 -8.51 16.88
#